data_3ff5d3b6b0e88e9eb16659e6b4633be5
#
_entry.id   3ff5d3b6b0e88e9eb16659e6b4633be5
#
_cell.length_a   1.000
_cell.length_b   1.000
_cell.length_c   1.000
_cell.angle_alpha   90.00
_cell.angle_beta   90.00
_cell.angle_gamma   90.00
#
_symmetry.space_group_name_H-M   'P 1'
#
loop_
_entity.id
_entity.type
_entity.pdbx_description
1 polymer ?
#
loop_
_entity_poly.entity_id
_entity_poly.type
_entity_poly.pdbx_seq_one_letter_code
_entity_poly.pdbx_strand_id
1 'polypeptide(L)'
;MIRNDLTTILGEELRFLAIQTRHRLNLTQKEMGERLHMSYSNYSDIETGQIECCSTLTAMLLLGMQDDPNAFVSDVIIKFQRWYEREMQPV
;
A
#
# COMPACT_ATOMS: atom_id res chain seq x y z
N MET A 1 9.60 -14.12 10.13
CA MET A 1 10.64 -13.13 10.41
C MET A 1 10.01 -11.78 10.58
N ILE A 2 10.49 -11.02 11.55
CA ILE A 2 9.90 -9.75 11.97
C ILE A 2 9.80 -8.75 10.81
N ARG A 3 10.89 -8.59 10.06
CA ARG A 3 10.96 -7.62 8.97
C ARG A 3 10.00 -7.95 7.83
N ASN A 4 9.86 -9.25 7.53
CA ASN A 4 8.97 -9.67 6.46
C ASN A 4 7.51 -9.42 6.83
N ASP A 5 7.17 -9.61 8.10
CA ASP A 5 5.81 -9.36 8.57
C ASP A 5 5.42 -7.89 8.39
N LEU A 6 6.31 -6.96 8.72
CA LEU A 6 6.05 -5.53 8.53
C LEU A 6 5.91 -5.17 7.06
N THR A 7 6.79 -5.70 6.22
CA THR A 7 6.73 -5.45 4.77
C THR A 7 5.43 -5.99 4.19
N THR A 8 5.03 -7.18 4.63
CA THR A 8 3.78 -7.81 4.17
C THR A 8 2.56 -6.98 4.58
N ILE A 9 2.53 -6.52 5.85
CA ILE A 9 1.42 -5.70 6.34
C ILE A 9 1.30 -4.42 5.50
N LEU A 10 2.41 -3.70 5.33
CA LEU A 10 2.39 -2.44 4.58
C LEU A 10 2.07 -2.68 3.11
N GLY A 11 2.67 -3.71 2.52
CA GLY A 11 2.45 -4.05 1.12
C GLY A 11 0.99 -4.37 0.81
N GLU A 12 0.34 -5.15 1.68
CA GLU A 12 -1.07 -5.48 1.52
C GLU A 12 -1.97 -4.25 1.66
N GLU A 13 -1.69 -3.39 2.65
CA GLU A 13 -2.47 -2.18 2.85
C GLU A 13 -2.36 -1.24 1.65
N LEU A 14 -1.18 -1.06 1.12
CA LEU A 14 -0.96 -0.23 -0.05
C LEU A 14 -1.58 -0.83 -1.31
N ARG A 15 -1.52 -2.15 -1.46
CA ARG A 15 -2.15 -2.84 -2.58
C ARG A 15 -3.66 -2.63 -2.58
N PHE A 16 -4.31 -2.85 -1.44
CA PHE A 16 -5.75 -2.61 -1.31
C PHE A 16 -6.11 -1.15 -1.56
N LEU A 17 -5.31 -0.23 -1.03
CA LEU A 17 -5.54 1.19 -1.26
C LEU A 17 -5.47 1.52 -2.75
N ALA A 18 -4.48 0.97 -3.46
CA ALA A 18 -4.34 1.19 -4.90
C ALA A 18 -5.56 0.68 -5.67
N ILE A 19 -5.99 -0.54 -5.38
CA ILE A 19 -7.14 -1.15 -6.05
C ILE A 19 -8.40 -0.34 -5.79
N GLN A 20 -8.66 0.01 -4.53
CA GLN A 20 -9.83 0.80 -4.16
C GLN A 20 -9.83 2.17 -4.82
N THR A 21 -8.66 2.82 -4.83
CA THR A 21 -8.51 4.15 -5.45
C THR A 21 -8.78 4.07 -6.95
N ARG A 22 -8.23 3.06 -7.61
CA ARG A 22 -8.44 2.86 -9.05
C ARG A 22 -9.92 2.69 -9.36
N HIS A 23 -10.62 1.84 -8.59
CA HIS A 23 -12.05 1.62 -8.78
C HIS A 23 -12.88 2.86 -8.48
N ARG A 24 -12.55 3.57 -7.40
CA ARG A 24 -13.24 4.81 -7.02
C ARG A 24 -13.16 5.86 -8.12
N LEU A 25 -12.00 5.98 -8.77
CA LEU A 25 -11.77 6.93 -9.84
C LEU A 25 -12.14 6.40 -11.22
N ASN A 26 -12.62 5.17 -11.29
CA ASN A 26 -13.02 4.51 -12.54
C ASN A 26 -11.88 4.48 -13.56
N LEU A 27 -10.66 4.17 -13.11
CA LEU A 27 -9.49 4.10 -13.97
C LEU A 27 -9.21 2.65 -14.37
N THR A 28 -8.65 2.47 -15.58
CA THR A 28 -8.08 1.20 -15.97
C THR A 28 -6.73 1.01 -15.25
N GLN A 29 -6.20 -0.22 -15.25
CA GLN A 29 -4.87 -0.47 -14.70
C GLN A 29 -3.79 0.35 -15.42
N LYS A 30 -3.93 0.50 -16.73
CA LYS A 30 -3.00 1.31 -17.52
C LYS A 30 -3.03 2.77 -17.06
N GLU A 31 -4.22 3.33 -16.91
CA GLU A 31 -4.39 4.71 -16.46
C GLU A 31 -3.86 4.92 -15.05
N MET A 32 -4.12 3.95 -14.16
CA MET A 32 -3.60 4.02 -12.80
C MET A 32 -2.07 3.98 -12.78
N GLY A 33 -1.48 3.12 -13.61
CA GLY A 33 -0.02 3.08 -13.76
C GLY A 33 0.53 4.44 -14.21
N GLU A 34 -0.11 5.08 -15.16
CA GLU A 34 0.30 6.42 -15.61
C GLU A 34 0.26 7.44 -14.48
N ARG A 35 -0.80 7.42 -13.66
CA ARG A 35 -0.92 8.29 -12.49
C ARG A 35 0.20 8.05 -11.47
N LEU A 36 0.67 6.82 -11.35
CA LEU A 36 1.73 6.44 -10.42
C LEU A 36 3.12 6.45 -11.08
N HIS A 37 3.22 6.96 -12.29
CA HIS A 37 4.48 7.10 -13.04
C HIS A 37 5.18 5.75 -13.26
N MET A 38 4.41 4.72 -13.62
CA MET A 38 4.96 3.40 -13.89
C MET A 38 4.26 2.75 -15.07
N SER A 39 4.87 1.69 -15.61
CA SER A 39 4.28 0.94 -16.71
C SER A 39 3.06 0.15 -16.25
N TYR A 40 2.21 -0.22 -17.21
CA TYR A 40 1.08 -1.11 -16.95
C TYR A 40 1.54 -2.41 -16.27
N SER A 41 2.61 -3.00 -16.75
CA SER A 41 3.13 -4.26 -16.22
C SER A 41 3.53 -4.13 -14.75
N ASN A 42 4.25 -3.07 -14.40
CA ASN A 42 4.63 -2.82 -13.01
C ASN A 42 3.43 -2.58 -12.12
N TYR A 43 2.46 -1.81 -12.60
CA TYR A 43 1.26 -1.57 -11.80
C TYR A 43 0.46 -2.85 -11.59
N SER A 44 0.32 -3.66 -12.65
CA SER A 44 -0.36 -4.95 -12.55
C SER A 44 0.30 -5.86 -11.51
N ASP A 45 1.63 -5.85 -11.43
CA ASP A 45 2.38 -6.62 -10.44
C ASP A 45 2.07 -6.16 -9.01
N ILE A 46 1.78 -4.88 -8.81
CA ILE A 46 1.35 -4.39 -7.50
C ILE A 46 -0.03 -4.97 -7.15
N GLU A 47 -0.98 -4.90 -8.06
CA GLU A 47 -2.35 -5.38 -7.79
C GLU A 47 -2.42 -6.89 -7.57
N THR A 48 -1.58 -7.65 -8.27
CA THR A 48 -1.58 -9.11 -8.17
C THR A 48 -0.73 -9.65 -7.03
N GLY A 49 0.02 -8.78 -6.35
CA GLY A 49 0.88 -9.18 -5.24
C GLY A 49 2.23 -9.74 -5.68
N GLN A 50 2.58 -9.63 -6.96
CA GLN A 50 3.92 -10.04 -7.45
C GLN A 50 5.01 -9.16 -6.84
N ILE A 51 4.68 -7.91 -6.53
CA ILE A 51 5.54 -7.01 -5.79
C ILE A 51 5.04 -7.00 -4.35
N GLU A 52 5.90 -7.37 -3.40
CA GLU A 52 5.54 -7.48 -1.99
C GLU A 52 5.12 -6.13 -1.40
N CYS A 53 5.85 -5.07 -1.75
CA CYS A 53 5.52 -3.72 -1.31
C CYS A 53 6.01 -2.72 -2.36
N CYS A 54 5.18 -1.75 -2.70
CA CYS A 54 5.57 -0.73 -3.67
C CYS A 54 6.64 0.20 -3.08
N SER A 55 7.27 1.00 -3.95
CA SER A 55 8.29 1.95 -3.53
C SER A 55 7.67 3.08 -2.69
N THR A 56 8.54 3.78 -1.95
CA THR A 56 8.13 4.96 -1.18
C THR A 56 7.50 6.02 -2.08
N LEU A 57 8.07 6.26 -3.26
CA LEU A 57 7.52 7.21 -4.20
C LEU A 57 6.09 6.84 -4.60
N THR A 58 5.87 5.57 -4.95
CA THR A 58 4.54 5.09 -5.32
C THR A 58 3.56 5.27 -4.16
N ALA A 59 3.97 4.94 -2.94
CA ALA A 59 3.15 5.10 -1.75
C ALA A 59 2.75 6.56 -1.54
N MET A 60 3.71 7.50 -1.71
CA MET A 60 3.42 8.91 -1.55
C MET A 60 2.48 9.45 -2.62
N LEU A 61 2.66 9.01 -3.88
CA LEU A 61 1.77 9.40 -4.96
C LEU A 61 0.35 8.87 -4.70
N LEU A 62 0.26 7.64 -4.24
CA LEU A 62 -1.03 7.01 -3.93
C LEU A 62 -1.75 7.72 -2.79
N LEU A 63 -1.01 8.11 -1.74
CA LEU A 63 -1.57 8.90 -0.64
C LEU A 63 -2.07 10.25 -1.12
N GLY A 64 -1.37 10.86 -2.06
CA GLY A 64 -1.77 12.13 -2.66
C GLY A 64 -3.08 12.05 -3.45
N MET A 65 -3.50 10.85 -3.83
CA MET A 65 -4.77 10.63 -4.53
C MET A 65 -5.96 10.45 -3.59
N GLN A 66 -5.74 10.45 -2.28
CA GLN A 66 -6.80 10.21 -1.30
C GLN A 66 -7.48 11.52 -0.89
N ASP A 67 -8.78 11.47 -0.64
CA ASP A 67 -9.52 12.59 -0.05
C ASP A 67 -9.10 12.80 1.41
N ASP A 68 -8.82 11.70 2.11
CA ASP A 68 -8.38 11.75 3.51
C ASP A 68 -7.21 10.77 3.70
N PRO A 69 -5.99 11.19 3.37
CA PRO A 69 -4.82 10.33 3.55
C PRO A 69 -4.55 9.97 5.02
N ASN A 70 -4.99 10.81 5.96
CA ASN A 70 -4.79 10.54 7.38
C ASN A 70 -5.56 9.30 7.86
N ALA A 71 -6.72 9.02 7.27
CA ALA A 71 -7.49 7.83 7.62
C ALA A 71 -6.70 6.56 7.32
N PHE A 72 -6.06 6.50 6.15
CA PHE A 72 -5.22 5.36 5.78
C PHE A 72 -4.01 5.24 6.71
N VAL A 73 -3.32 6.35 6.95
CA VAL A 73 -2.12 6.35 7.80
C VAL A 73 -2.46 5.89 9.22
N SER A 74 -3.59 6.36 9.77
CA SER A 74 -4.04 5.96 11.11
C SER A 74 -4.30 4.47 11.19
N ASP A 75 -4.96 3.89 10.18
CA ASP A 75 -5.22 2.45 10.14
C ASP A 75 -3.92 1.63 10.12
N VAL A 76 -2.97 2.06 9.29
CA VAL A 76 -1.68 1.37 9.18
C VAL A 76 -0.90 1.47 10.49
N ILE A 77 -0.90 2.65 11.12
CA ILE A 77 -0.22 2.85 12.41
C ILE A 77 -0.81 1.93 13.47
N ILE A 78 -2.13 1.80 13.54
CA ILE A 78 -2.77 0.90 14.51
C ILE A 78 -2.31 -0.54 14.29
N LYS A 79 -2.27 -1.00 13.03
CA LYS A 79 -1.82 -2.36 12.71
C LYS A 79 -0.36 -2.57 13.08
N PHE A 80 0.49 -1.58 12.83
CA PHE A 80 1.90 -1.64 13.21
C PHE A 80 2.06 -1.66 14.72
N GLN A 81 1.28 -0.89 15.47
CA GLN A 81 1.33 -0.88 16.93
C GLN A 81 0.93 -2.24 17.49
N ARG A 82 -0.12 -2.86 16.94
CA ARG A 82 -0.54 -4.21 17.36
C ARG A 82 0.55 -5.24 17.08
N TRP A 83 1.17 -5.16 15.90
CA TRP A 83 2.28 -6.03 15.56
C TRP A 83 3.45 -5.82 16.54
N TYR A 84 3.78 -4.57 16.80
CA TYR A 84 4.88 -4.22 17.69
C TYR A 84 4.65 -4.76 19.11
N GLU A 85 3.47 -4.57 19.65
CA GLU A 85 3.10 -5.06 20.98
C GLU A 85 3.23 -6.59 21.05
N ARG A 86 2.78 -7.29 20.01
CA ARG A 86 2.83 -8.75 19.96
C ARG A 86 4.25 -9.29 19.85
N GLU A 87 5.06 -8.67 18.98
CA GLU A 87 6.36 -9.23 18.60
C GLU A 87 7.53 -8.67 19.40
N MET A 88 7.40 -7.44 19.90
CA MET A 88 8.51 -6.73 20.52
C MET A 88 8.34 -6.53 22.02
N GLN A 89 7.28 -7.07 22.62
CA GLN A 89 7.09 -6.93 24.06
C GLN A 89 8.20 -7.67 24.82
N PRO A 90 8.72 -7.06 25.89
CA PRO A 90 9.65 -7.76 26.75
C PRO A 90 8.94 -8.92 27.44
N VAL A 91 9.66 -10.02 27.55
CA VAL A 91 9.13 -11.24 28.18
C VAL A 91 9.19 -11.10 29.69
#